data_dbc44d299a27e322a2e38e499e0ea519
#
_entry.id   dbc44d299a27e322a2e38e499e0ea519
#
_cell.length_a   1.000
_cell.length_b   1.000
_cell.length_c   1.000
_cell.angle_alpha   90.00
_cell.angle_beta   90.00
_cell.angle_gamma   90.00
#
_symmetry.space_group_name_H-M   'P 1'
#
loop_
_entity.id
_entity.type
_entity.pdbx_description
1 polymer ?
#
loop_
_entity_poly.entity_id
_entity_poly.type
_entity_poly.pdbx_seq_one_letter_code
_entity_poly.pdbx_strand_id
1 'polypeptide(L)'
;VAANIGDAPLGADLGTQIRRFGGRGDLEGVSIDVELRDGDTIRVGSDLLKVIETPGHSRGGICLYCKDGKFLIAGDTLFRGGVGRTDLEGGDARQLSASIRNKLFALPDDTAVLPGHDRFTTIGDEKRSNPYV
;
A
#
# COMPACT_ATOMS: atom_id res chain seq x y z
N VAL A 1 -0.27 6.12 -16.01
CA VAL A 1 0.16 5.88 -14.63
C VAL A 1 -1.06 5.63 -13.75
N ALA A 2 -1.04 4.55 -12.99
CA ALA A 2 -2.13 4.19 -12.09
C ALA A 2 -1.86 4.73 -10.69
N ALA A 3 -2.85 5.39 -10.09
CA ALA A 3 -2.75 5.93 -8.74
C ALA A 3 -4.14 6.09 -8.12
N ASN A 4 -4.20 6.19 -6.79
CA ASN A 4 -5.42 6.55 -6.10
C ASN A 4 -5.64 8.06 -6.17
N ILE A 5 -6.90 8.49 -6.32
CA ILE A 5 -7.24 9.91 -6.47
C ILE A 5 -6.82 10.76 -5.26
N GLY A 6 -6.76 10.17 -4.06
CA GLY A 6 -6.30 10.86 -2.86
C GLY A 6 -4.86 11.35 -2.95
N ASP A 7 -4.05 10.74 -3.79
CA ASP A 7 -2.64 11.12 -4.00
C ASP A 7 -2.45 12.07 -5.18
N ALA A 8 -3.51 12.41 -5.91
CA ALA A 8 -3.40 13.33 -7.05
C ALA A 8 -2.73 14.67 -6.69
N PRO A 9 -2.99 15.30 -5.52
CA PRO A 9 -2.28 16.51 -5.10
C PRO A 9 -0.79 16.32 -4.82
N LEU A 10 -0.33 15.08 -4.64
CA LEU A 10 1.07 14.73 -4.33
C LEU A 10 1.85 14.34 -5.59
N GLY A 11 1.56 14.95 -6.72
CA GLY A 11 2.16 14.61 -8.01
C GLY A 11 3.70 14.63 -8.02
N ALA A 12 4.34 15.43 -7.17
CA ALA A 12 5.79 15.45 -7.04
C ALA A 12 6.36 14.15 -6.46
N ASP A 13 5.60 13.46 -5.61
CA ASP A 13 6.00 12.21 -4.98
C ASP A 13 5.51 10.96 -5.72
N LEU A 14 4.73 11.16 -6.76
CA LEU A 14 4.10 10.09 -7.51
C LEU A 14 5.13 9.12 -8.12
N GLY A 15 6.24 9.65 -8.59
CA GLY A 15 7.34 8.83 -9.12
C GLY A 15 7.86 7.81 -8.10
N THR A 16 7.99 8.20 -6.84
CA THR A 16 8.44 7.31 -5.76
C THR A 16 7.39 6.22 -5.48
N GLN A 17 6.12 6.58 -5.46
CA GLN A 17 5.04 5.62 -5.26
C GLN A 17 4.95 4.63 -6.41
N ILE A 18 5.10 5.09 -7.64
CA ILE A 18 5.10 4.23 -8.83
C ILE A 18 6.24 3.20 -8.76
N ARG A 19 7.42 3.60 -8.30
CA ARG A 19 8.55 2.66 -8.10
C ARG A 19 8.18 1.53 -7.15
N ARG A 20 7.49 1.84 -6.05
CA ARG A 20 7.10 0.86 -5.05
C ARG A 20 6.13 -0.17 -5.60
N PHE A 21 5.31 0.22 -6.55
CA PHE A 21 4.37 -0.68 -7.20
C PHE A 21 4.89 -1.25 -8.53
N GLY A 22 6.22 -1.20 -8.77
CA GLY A 22 6.85 -1.77 -9.94
C GLY A 22 6.82 -0.91 -11.19
N GLY A 23 6.43 0.37 -11.06
CA GLY A 23 6.44 1.34 -12.15
C GLY A 23 7.82 1.97 -12.38
N ARG A 24 7.94 2.75 -13.44
CA ARG A 24 9.14 3.55 -13.73
C ARG A 24 9.11 4.82 -12.88
N GLY A 25 10.15 5.04 -12.11
CA GLY A 25 10.18 6.08 -11.10
C GLY A 25 10.95 7.34 -11.43
N ASP A 26 11.38 7.53 -12.65
CA ASP A 26 12.16 8.69 -13.12
C ASP A 26 11.30 9.77 -13.78
N LEU A 27 10.00 9.76 -13.53
CA LEU A 27 9.05 10.67 -14.17
C LEU A 27 8.80 11.88 -13.29
N GLU A 28 9.20 13.05 -13.76
CA GLU A 28 8.81 14.33 -13.16
C GLU A 28 7.50 14.80 -13.82
N GLY A 29 6.56 15.29 -13.00
CA GLY A 29 5.31 15.87 -13.49
C GLY A 29 4.40 14.88 -14.22
N VAL A 30 4.33 13.66 -13.72
CA VAL A 30 3.52 12.60 -14.33
C VAL A 30 2.03 12.90 -14.20
N SER A 31 1.31 12.81 -15.31
CA SER A 31 -0.15 12.81 -15.28
C SER A 31 -0.68 11.46 -14.82
N ILE A 32 -1.79 11.48 -14.09
CA ILE A 32 -2.47 10.26 -13.66
C ILE A 32 -3.36 9.79 -14.81
N ASP A 33 -3.05 8.62 -15.36
CA ASP A 33 -3.82 8.02 -16.46
C ASP A 33 -4.97 7.15 -15.97
N VAL A 34 -4.79 6.51 -14.80
CA VAL A 34 -5.78 5.61 -14.20
C VAL A 34 -5.91 5.90 -12.72
N GLU A 35 -7.13 6.16 -12.28
CA GLU A 35 -7.45 6.29 -10.86
C GLU A 35 -7.85 4.94 -10.30
N LEU A 36 -7.21 4.54 -9.20
CA LEU A 36 -7.49 3.29 -8.50
C LEU A 36 -8.31 3.56 -7.24
N ARG A 37 -9.37 2.79 -7.07
CA ARG A 37 -10.27 2.88 -5.91
C ARG A 37 -10.31 1.55 -5.19
N ASP A 38 -10.72 1.58 -3.95
CA ASP A 38 -10.91 0.38 -3.13
C ASP A 38 -11.80 -0.63 -3.86
N GLY A 39 -11.35 -1.86 -3.92
CA GLY A 39 -12.06 -2.95 -4.59
C GLY A 39 -11.77 -3.11 -6.08
N ASP A 40 -11.10 -2.15 -6.71
CA ASP A 40 -10.69 -2.28 -8.11
C ASP A 40 -9.71 -3.46 -8.25
N THR A 41 -9.68 -4.05 -9.45
CA THR A 41 -8.75 -5.12 -9.77
C THR A 41 -7.81 -4.71 -10.89
N ILE A 42 -6.55 -5.14 -10.77
CA ILE A 42 -5.52 -4.91 -11.77
C ILE A 42 -4.93 -6.25 -12.17
N ARG A 43 -4.77 -6.47 -13.47
CA ARG A 43 -4.07 -7.66 -13.98
C ARG A 43 -2.61 -7.34 -14.22
N VAL A 44 -1.72 -8.15 -13.63
CA VAL A 44 -0.28 -8.07 -13.83
C VAL A 44 0.21 -9.46 -14.23
N GLY A 45 0.51 -9.65 -15.52
CA GLY A 45 0.78 -10.98 -16.05
C GLY A 45 -0.44 -11.88 -15.92
N SER A 46 -0.30 -13.00 -15.23
CA SER A 46 -1.38 -13.93 -14.91
C SER A 46 -2.05 -13.65 -13.55
N ASP A 47 -1.49 -12.72 -12.77
CA ASP A 47 -2.00 -12.39 -11.43
C ASP A 47 -3.10 -11.33 -11.49
N LEU A 48 -4.12 -11.51 -10.67
CA LEU A 48 -5.16 -10.53 -10.45
C LEU A 48 -4.97 -9.91 -9.07
N LEU A 49 -4.73 -8.59 -9.04
CA LEU A 49 -4.48 -7.84 -7.80
C LEU A 49 -5.69 -6.99 -7.46
N LYS A 50 -6.13 -7.08 -6.21
CA LYS A 50 -7.21 -6.25 -5.68
C LYS A 50 -6.63 -5.03 -4.98
N VAL A 51 -7.15 -3.84 -5.30
CA VAL A 51 -6.79 -2.59 -4.64
C VAL A 51 -7.47 -2.50 -3.28
N ILE A 52 -6.70 -2.23 -2.25
CA ILE A 52 -7.18 -1.95 -0.90
C ILE A 52 -6.71 -0.56 -0.52
N GLU A 53 -7.62 0.38 -0.31
CA GLU A 53 -7.26 1.71 0.16
C GLU A 53 -6.79 1.63 1.62
N THR A 54 -5.59 2.13 1.87
CA THR A 54 -4.97 2.15 3.19
C THR A 54 -4.42 3.54 3.50
N PRO A 55 -5.30 4.54 3.62
CA PRO A 55 -4.85 5.90 3.91
C PRO A 55 -4.23 6.00 5.30
N GLY A 56 -3.34 6.96 5.47
CA GLY A 56 -2.68 7.27 6.74
C GLY A 56 -1.20 7.62 6.58
N HIS A 57 -0.45 6.89 5.78
CA HIS A 57 0.88 7.34 5.33
C HIS A 57 0.73 8.48 4.32
N SER A 58 -0.17 8.30 3.38
CA SER A 58 -0.67 9.35 2.49
C SER A 58 -2.18 9.21 2.37
N ARG A 59 -2.84 10.24 1.82
CA ARG A 59 -4.31 10.22 1.62
C ARG A 59 -4.74 9.16 0.62
N GLY A 60 -3.93 8.91 -0.38
CA GLY A 60 -4.20 7.94 -1.43
C GLY A 60 -3.39 6.65 -1.30
N GLY A 61 -2.91 6.31 -0.11
CA GLY A 61 -2.18 5.07 0.12
C GLY A 61 -3.02 3.86 -0.25
N ILE A 62 -2.42 2.94 -0.99
CA ILE A 62 -3.06 1.69 -1.39
C ILE A 62 -2.14 0.51 -1.16
N CYS A 63 -2.74 -0.65 -0.95
CA CYS A 63 -2.08 -1.94 -1.02
C CYS A 63 -2.68 -2.75 -2.15
N LEU A 64 -1.92 -3.69 -2.69
CA LEU A 64 -2.38 -4.58 -3.76
C LEU A 64 -2.34 -6.02 -3.24
N TYR A 65 -3.50 -6.66 -3.21
CA TYR A 65 -3.64 -8.02 -2.68
C TYR A 65 -3.86 -9.04 -3.79
N CYS A 66 -3.01 -10.06 -3.82
CA CYS A 66 -3.17 -11.23 -4.69
C CYS A 66 -3.67 -12.41 -3.86
N LYS A 67 -4.93 -12.76 -4.01
CA LYS A 67 -5.55 -13.86 -3.27
C LYS A 67 -4.95 -15.21 -3.65
N ASP A 68 -4.77 -15.45 -4.93
CA ASP A 68 -4.27 -16.74 -5.44
C ASP A 68 -2.79 -16.94 -5.10
N GLY A 69 -1.98 -15.88 -5.18
CA GLY A 69 -0.57 -15.90 -4.81
C GLY A 69 -0.31 -15.76 -3.32
N LYS A 70 -1.32 -15.44 -2.53
CA LYS A 70 -1.22 -15.22 -1.08
C LYS A 70 -0.18 -14.18 -0.69
N PHE A 71 -0.19 -13.05 -1.39
CA PHE A 71 0.72 -11.94 -1.08
C PHE A 71 0.02 -10.59 -1.13
N LEU A 72 0.60 -9.64 -0.42
CA LEU A 72 0.16 -8.26 -0.34
C LEU A 72 1.34 -7.34 -0.65
N ILE A 73 1.21 -6.49 -1.65
CA ILE A 73 2.16 -5.42 -1.90
C ILE A 73 1.72 -4.24 -1.05
N ALA A 74 2.49 -3.93 -0.02
CA ALA A 74 2.08 -3.01 1.03
C ALA A 74 2.67 -1.60 0.90
N GLY A 75 3.59 -1.36 -0.03
CA GLY A 75 4.22 -0.05 -0.17
C GLY A 75 4.78 0.44 1.15
N ASP A 76 4.40 1.65 1.55
CA ASP A 76 4.80 2.25 2.83
C ASP A 76 3.69 2.19 3.89
N THR A 77 2.82 1.21 3.81
CA THR A 77 1.73 1.06 4.78
C THR A 77 2.16 0.19 5.97
N LEU A 78 2.62 -1.02 5.71
CA LEU A 78 2.96 -2.00 6.74
C LEU A 78 4.34 -2.58 6.48
N PHE A 79 5.20 -2.55 7.50
CA PHE A 79 6.53 -3.12 7.49
C PHE A 79 6.67 -4.20 8.56
N ARG A 80 7.74 -4.96 8.49
CA ARG A 80 8.11 -5.89 9.55
C ARG A 80 8.46 -5.12 10.83
N GLY A 81 7.58 -5.21 11.82
CA GLY A 81 7.74 -4.52 13.10
C GLY A 81 7.53 -3.01 13.04
N GLY A 82 6.93 -2.50 11.95
CA GLY A 82 6.72 -1.07 11.78
C GLY A 82 5.58 -0.73 10.85
N VAL A 83 5.34 0.56 10.71
CA VAL A 83 4.33 1.12 9.81
C VAL A 83 4.91 2.35 9.10
N GLY A 84 4.27 2.79 8.03
CA GLY A 84 4.69 4.00 7.33
C GLY A 84 4.64 5.23 8.24
N ARG A 85 5.54 6.19 7.97
CA ARG A 85 5.53 7.46 8.70
C ARG A 85 4.24 8.23 8.41
N THR A 86 3.78 8.99 9.39
CA THR A 86 2.52 9.74 9.30
C THR A 86 2.68 11.22 9.61
N ASP A 87 3.92 11.70 9.71
CA ASP A 87 4.29 13.07 10.08
C ASP A 87 4.44 14.02 8.90
N LEU A 88 4.21 13.53 7.67
CA LEU A 88 4.22 14.35 6.47
C LEU A 88 2.80 14.83 6.12
N GLU A 89 2.70 15.79 5.20
CA GLU A 89 1.41 16.30 4.74
C GLU A 89 0.52 15.15 4.24
N GLY A 90 -0.72 15.12 4.70
CA GLY A 90 -1.66 14.04 4.39
C GLY A 90 -1.52 12.82 5.29
N GLY A 91 -0.53 12.77 6.18
CA GLY A 91 -0.33 11.69 7.12
C GLY A 91 -1.27 11.76 8.32
N ASP A 92 -1.72 10.60 8.80
CA ASP A 92 -2.59 10.46 9.97
C ASP A 92 -2.37 9.08 10.61
N ALA A 93 -1.77 9.08 11.80
CA ALA A 93 -1.41 7.84 12.49
C ALA A 93 -2.63 7.00 12.89
N ARG A 94 -3.71 7.64 13.30
CA ARG A 94 -4.95 6.94 13.66
C ARG A 94 -5.60 6.30 12.43
N GLN A 95 -5.61 7.02 11.32
CA GLN A 95 -6.14 6.53 10.06
C GLN A 95 -5.33 5.34 9.54
N LEU A 96 -4.00 5.42 9.61
CA LEU A 96 -3.13 4.32 9.20
C LEU A 96 -3.37 3.08 10.05
N SER A 97 -3.43 3.23 11.36
CA SER A 97 -3.72 2.12 12.27
C SER A 97 -5.09 1.49 11.98
N ALA A 98 -6.11 2.30 11.74
CA ALA A 98 -7.44 1.81 11.39
C ALA A 98 -7.43 1.07 10.04
N SER A 99 -6.72 1.59 9.04
CA SER A 99 -6.57 0.94 7.74
C SER A 99 -5.96 -0.44 7.87
N ILE A 100 -4.89 -0.56 8.65
CA ILE A 100 -4.21 -1.84 8.86
C ILE A 100 -5.10 -2.82 9.63
N ARG A 101 -5.66 -2.41 10.76
CA ARG A 101 -6.51 -3.28 11.59
C ARG A 101 -7.77 -3.74 10.90
N ASN A 102 -8.46 -2.84 10.23
CA ASN A 102 -9.78 -3.14 9.70
C ASN A 102 -9.73 -3.82 8.33
N LYS A 103 -8.66 -3.59 7.55
CA LYS A 103 -8.55 -4.08 6.18
C LYS A 103 -7.46 -5.14 6.02
N LEU A 104 -6.24 -4.87 6.46
CA LEU A 104 -5.12 -5.78 6.23
C LEU A 104 -5.15 -6.97 7.19
N PHE A 105 -5.46 -6.75 8.46
CA PHE A 105 -5.54 -7.85 9.44
C PHE A 105 -6.77 -8.74 9.26
N ALA A 106 -7.69 -8.36 8.36
CA ALA A 106 -8.78 -9.23 7.93
C ALA A 106 -8.34 -10.26 6.88
N LEU A 107 -7.15 -10.08 6.28
CA LEU A 107 -6.59 -11.04 5.33
C LEU A 107 -6.09 -12.30 6.04
N PRO A 108 -5.96 -13.43 5.34
CA PRO A 108 -5.42 -14.66 5.94
C PRO A 108 -4.03 -14.43 6.55
N ASP A 109 -3.77 -15.06 7.68
CA ASP A 109 -2.51 -14.91 8.42
C ASP A 109 -1.27 -15.34 7.62
N ASP A 110 -1.41 -16.28 6.71
CA ASP A 110 -0.32 -16.76 5.85
C ASP A 110 -0.04 -15.86 4.64
N THR A 111 -0.73 -14.74 4.51
CA THR A 111 -0.47 -13.76 3.45
C THR A 111 0.92 -13.16 3.64
N ALA A 112 1.78 -13.30 2.64
CA ALA A 112 3.09 -12.66 2.63
C ALA A 112 2.93 -11.16 2.41
N VAL A 113 3.62 -10.34 3.19
CA VAL A 113 3.63 -8.89 3.06
C VAL A 113 4.94 -8.46 2.40
N LEU A 114 4.82 -7.79 1.26
CA LEU A 114 5.94 -7.27 0.48
C LEU A 114 5.96 -5.75 0.65
N PRO A 115 6.73 -5.22 1.61
CA PRO A 115 6.79 -3.77 1.85
C PRO A 115 7.66 -3.06 0.81
N GLY A 116 7.54 -1.74 0.75
CA GLY A 116 8.36 -0.90 -0.14
C GLY A 116 9.85 -0.92 0.20
N HIS A 117 10.16 -1.14 1.46
CA HIS A 117 11.52 -1.34 1.96
C HIS A 117 11.49 -2.38 3.06
N ASP A 118 12.70 -2.80 3.48
CA ASP A 118 12.87 -3.74 4.56
C ASP A 118 12.48 -5.18 4.16
N ARG A 119 12.40 -6.07 5.13
CA ARG A 119 12.22 -7.50 4.90
C ARG A 119 10.75 -7.85 4.72
N PHE A 120 10.51 -8.96 4.03
CA PHE A 120 9.19 -9.54 3.94
C PHE A 120 8.72 -10.04 5.32
N THR A 121 7.42 -10.03 5.50
CA THR A 121 6.77 -10.52 6.71
C THR A 121 5.45 -11.21 6.34
N THR A 122 4.62 -11.51 7.30
CA THR A 122 3.27 -12.05 7.07
C THR A 122 2.24 -11.25 7.86
N ILE A 123 0.99 -11.29 7.40
CA ILE A 123 -0.12 -10.66 8.14
C ILE A 123 -0.19 -11.22 9.56
N GLY A 124 -0.05 -12.53 9.72
CA GLY A 124 -0.11 -13.17 11.02
C GLY A 124 0.96 -12.69 11.99
N ASP A 125 2.19 -12.55 11.52
CA ASP A 125 3.30 -12.06 12.36
C ASP A 125 3.07 -10.62 12.80
N GLU A 126 2.65 -9.73 11.89
CA GLU A 126 2.41 -8.32 12.22
C GLU A 126 1.18 -8.15 13.12
N LYS A 127 0.15 -8.95 12.93
CA LYS A 127 -1.04 -8.95 13.77
C LYS A 127 -0.70 -9.31 15.21
N ARG A 128 0.24 -10.24 15.43
CA ARG A 128 0.67 -10.67 16.76
C ARG A 128 1.68 -9.76 17.42
N SER A 129 2.58 -9.15 16.68
CA SER A 129 3.78 -8.55 17.25
C SER A 129 4.12 -7.12 16.80
N ASN A 130 3.36 -6.53 15.89
CA ASN A 130 3.64 -5.16 15.46
C ASN A 130 3.26 -4.16 16.56
N PRO A 131 4.22 -3.40 17.11
CA PRO A 131 3.94 -2.51 18.25
C PRO A 131 3.18 -1.24 17.90
N TYR A 132 3.05 -0.92 16.62
CA TYR A 132 2.43 0.33 16.16
C TYR A 132 0.96 0.17 15.77
N VAL A 133 0.44 -1.02 15.81
CA VAL A 133 -0.94 -1.30 15.40
C VAL A 133 -1.77 -1.91 16.51
#